data_b14af65bfa7754a77d6151b9af636076
#
_entry.id   b14af65bfa7754a77d6151b9af636076
#
_cell.length_a   1.000
_cell.length_b   1.000
_cell.length_c   1.000
_cell.angle_alpha   90.00
_cell.angle_beta   90.00
_cell.angle_gamma   90.00
#
_symmetry.space_group_name_H-M   'P 1'
#
loop_
_entity.id
_entity.type
_entity.pdbx_description
1 polymer ?
#
loop_
_entity_poly.entity_id
_entity_poly.type
_entity_poly.pdbx_seq_one_letter_code
_entity_poly.pdbx_strand_id
1 'polypeptide(L)'
;MVDILGGRHLVTRKGAAVEAEAALQNKVVALYFAAARCGPSRDFTQLLCDFYTALVAEARRPAPFEVVFVSADDSSQEMLNFMRELHGTWLALPFHDPYRHSLNQLIHAATFSPCLHFLFQAIWWKQSSCLQNHLKASLGRSWWN
;
A
#
# COMPACT_ATOMS: atom_id res chain seq x y z
N MET A 1 -9.57 9.29 -10.14
CA MET A 1 -8.76 8.68 -9.12
C MET A 1 -7.43 9.35 -8.88
N VAL A 2 -7.10 10.10 -9.74
CA VAL A 2 -6.06 11.08 -9.60
C VAL A 2 -6.30 11.97 -8.35
N ASP A 3 -7.53 12.04 -7.89
CA ASP A 3 -7.95 13.02 -6.89
C ASP A 3 -7.44 12.77 -5.47
N ILE A 4 -7.13 11.51 -5.10
CA ILE A 4 -6.66 11.21 -3.73
C ILE A 4 -5.18 11.52 -3.53
N LEU A 5 -4.34 11.18 -4.50
CA LEU A 5 -2.89 11.37 -4.43
C LEU A 5 -2.35 12.36 -5.47
N GLY A 6 -3.24 12.97 -6.26
CA GLY A 6 -2.87 13.93 -7.29
C GLY A 6 -2.08 15.12 -6.76
N GLY A 7 -1.05 15.55 -7.53
CA GLY A 7 -0.19 16.66 -7.16
C GLY A 7 0.76 16.41 -5.99
N ARG A 8 0.88 15.16 -5.52
CA ARG A 8 1.75 14.76 -4.41
C ARG A 8 3.01 14.06 -4.88
N HIS A 9 4.03 14.13 -4.06
CA HIS A 9 5.22 13.31 -4.22
C HIS A 9 5.14 12.09 -3.31
N LEU A 10 5.57 10.95 -3.83
CA LEU A 10 5.75 9.72 -3.08
C LEU A 10 7.24 9.45 -2.94
N VAL A 11 7.62 8.60 -2.01
CA VAL A 11 9.00 8.21 -1.79
C VAL A 11 9.19 6.73 -2.02
N THR A 12 10.34 6.37 -2.59
CA THR A 12 10.77 4.98 -2.72
C THR A 12 11.39 4.49 -1.41
N ARG A 13 11.61 3.18 -1.29
CA ARG A 13 12.34 2.58 -0.17
C ARG A 13 13.74 3.22 0.04
N LYS A 14 14.35 3.71 -1.02
CA LYS A 14 15.67 4.37 -1.00
C LYS A 14 15.60 5.86 -0.68
N GLY A 15 14.39 6.39 -0.47
CA GLY A 15 14.18 7.81 -0.18
C GLY A 15 14.10 8.72 -1.40
N ALA A 16 14.12 8.18 -2.61
CA ALA A 16 13.94 8.97 -3.82
C ALA A 16 12.49 9.44 -3.97
N ALA A 17 12.30 10.71 -4.28
CA ALA A 17 10.99 11.27 -4.55
C ALA A 17 10.54 10.94 -5.98
N VAL A 18 9.27 10.56 -6.12
CA VAL A 18 8.61 10.32 -7.40
C VAL A 18 7.27 11.02 -7.43
N GLU A 19 6.87 11.48 -8.60
CA GLU A 19 5.58 12.12 -8.79
C GLU A 19 4.46 11.09 -8.80
N ALA A 20 3.44 11.27 -7.96
CA ALA A 20 2.37 10.30 -7.79
C ALA A 20 1.61 10.05 -9.09
N GLU A 21 1.28 11.09 -9.84
CA GLU A 21 0.54 10.95 -11.09
C GLU A 21 1.29 10.08 -12.11
N ALA A 22 2.56 10.31 -12.29
CA ALA A 22 3.39 9.54 -13.22
C ALA A 22 3.58 8.08 -12.74
N ALA A 23 3.80 7.88 -11.46
CA ALA A 23 4.05 6.55 -10.89
C ALA A 23 2.80 5.66 -10.83
N LEU A 24 1.63 6.26 -10.65
CA LEU A 24 0.36 5.54 -10.43
C LEU A 24 -0.55 5.52 -11.67
N GLN A 25 -0.16 6.17 -12.74
CA GLN A 25 -0.93 6.23 -13.98
C GLN A 25 -1.26 4.83 -14.52
N ASN A 26 -2.53 4.61 -14.83
CA ASN A 26 -3.03 3.34 -15.39
C ASN A 26 -2.79 2.11 -14.47
N LYS A 27 -2.63 2.32 -13.18
CA LYS A 27 -2.46 1.25 -12.19
C LYS A 27 -3.63 1.20 -11.21
N VAL A 28 -3.90 0.01 -10.72
CA VAL A 28 -4.71 -0.19 -9.52
C VAL A 28 -3.85 0.13 -8.32
N VAL A 29 -4.28 1.01 -7.46
CA VAL A 29 -3.52 1.46 -6.29
C VAL A 29 -4.14 0.91 -5.02
N ALA A 30 -3.34 0.27 -4.21
CA ALA A 30 -3.70 -0.16 -2.87
C ALA A 30 -3.03 0.75 -1.84
N LEU A 31 -3.81 1.32 -0.93
CA LEU A 31 -3.28 2.03 0.22
C LEU A 31 -3.03 1.04 1.36
N TYR A 32 -1.81 0.96 1.84
CA TYR A 32 -1.41 0.08 2.93
C TYR A 32 -1.05 0.88 4.18
N PHE A 33 -1.83 0.69 5.24
CA PHE A 33 -1.65 1.36 6.53
C PHE A 33 -1.00 0.39 7.51
N ALA A 34 0.14 0.77 8.05
CA ALA A 34 0.88 -0.05 9.01
C ALA A 34 1.75 0.79 9.93
N ALA A 35 2.13 0.18 11.05
CA ALA A 35 3.07 0.75 12.02
C ALA A 35 4.07 -0.31 12.48
N ALA A 36 5.31 0.10 12.70
CA ALA A 36 6.40 -0.79 13.13
C ALA A 36 6.11 -1.48 14.48
N ARG A 37 5.40 -0.80 15.38
CA ARG A 37 4.99 -1.32 16.69
C ARG A 37 3.92 -2.40 16.63
N CYS A 38 3.26 -2.58 15.49
CA CYS A 38 2.16 -3.53 15.33
C CYS A 38 2.68 -4.87 14.81
N GLY A 39 2.70 -5.90 15.65
CA GLY A 39 3.13 -7.26 15.27
C GLY A 39 2.39 -7.82 14.05
N PRO A 40 1.04 -7.83 14.03
CA PRO A 40 0.27 -8.26 12.86
C PRO A 40 0.61 -7.51 11.56
N SER A 41 0.96 -6.22 11.62
CA SER A 41 1.43 -5.47 10.46
C SER A 41 2.73 -6.03 9.90
N ARG A 42 3.65 -6.47 10.76
CA ARG A 42 4.92 -7.05 10.35
C ARG A 42 4.72 -8.37 9.60
N ASP A 43 3.88 -9.24 10.12
CA ASP A 43 3.56 -10.53 9.48
C ASP A 43 2.84 -10.33 8.14
N PHE A 44 1.87 -9.44 8.11
CA PHE A 44 1.13 -9.13 6.88
C PHE A 44 2.03 -8.47 5.82
N THR A 45 2.97 -7.64 6.21
CA THR A 45 3.90 -6.99 5.27
C THR A 45 4.71 -8.03 4.51
N GLN A 46 5.13 -9.10 5.15
CA GLN A 46 5.85 -10.19 4.48
C GLN A 46 4.99 -10.85 3.40
N LEU A 47 3.74 -11.17 3.72
CA LEU A 47 2.79 -11.72 2.75
C LEU A 47 2.53 -10.76 1.59
N LEU A 48 2.41 -9.47 1.89
CA LEU A 48 2.22 -8.44 0.87
C LEU A 48 3.45 -8.30 -0.04
N CYS A 49 4.66 -8.43 0.51
CA CYS A 49 5.90 -8.45 -0.29
C CYS A 49 5.93 -9.60 -1.27
N ASP A 50 5.61 -10.80 -0.82
CA ASP A 50 5.60 -12.00 -1.68
C ASP A 50 4.56 -11.84 -2.80
N PHE A 51 3.38 -11.38 -2.45
CA PHE A 51 2.30 -11.11 -3.39
C PHE A 51 2.67 -10.04 -4.43
N TYR A 52 3.19 -8.91 -3.98
CA TYR A 52 3.60 -7.81 -4.85
C TYR A 52 4.71 -8.24 -5.81
N THR A 53 5.70 -8.94 -5.31
CA THR A 53 6.81 -9.46 -6.12
C THR A 53 6.32 -10.40 -7.19
N ALA A 54 5.42 -11.33 -6.85
CA ALA A 54 4.84 -12.25 -7.82
C ALA A 54 4.05 -11.53 -8.92
N LEU A 55 3.27 -10.51 -8.57
CA LEU A 55 2.45 -9.78 -9.53
C LEU A 55 3.24 -8.82 -10.43
N VAL A 56 4.22 -8.14 -9.88
CA VAL A 56 4.86 -6.98 -10.52
C VAL A 56 6.26 -7.31 -11.02
N ALA A 57 7.06 -8.03 -10.23
CA ALA A 57 8.47 -8.25 -10.53
C ALA A 57 8.74 -9.57 -11.29
N GLU A 58 8.04 -10.65 -10.96
CA GLU A 58 8.29 -11.98 -11.50
C GLU A 58 7.34 -12.39 -12.64
N ALA A 59 6.21 -11.71 -12.77
CA ALA A 59 5.24 -12.02 -13.80
C ALA A 59 5.77 -11.72 -15.21
N ARG A 60 5.50 -12.58 -16.16
CA ARG A 60 5.80 -12.35 -17.58
C ARG A 60 5.17 -11.06 -18.12
N ARG A 61 3.98 -10.76 -17.63
CA ARG A 61 3.25 -9.50 -17.87
C ARG A 61 2.96 -8.89 -16.52
N PRO A 62 3.75 -7.90 -16.07
CA PRO A 62 3.51 -7.23 -14.82
C PRO A 62 2.09 -6.69 -14.73
N ALA A 63 1.40 -6.96 -13.64
CA ALA A 63 0.07 -6.42 -13.41
C ALA A 63 0.16 -4.88 -13.23
N PRO A 64 -0.81 -4.11 -13.73
CA PRO A 64 -0.87 -2.68 -13.50
C PRO A 64 -1.35 -2.41 -12.06
N PHE A 65 -0.50 -2.72 -11.10
CA PHE A 65 -0.77 -2.68 -9.67
C PHE A 65 0.35 -1.96 -8.93
N GLU A 66 -0.01 -1.11 -7.99
CA GLU A 66 0.94 -0.43 -7.12
C GLU A 66 0.43 -0.35 -5.69
N VAL A 67 1.33 -0.39 -4.75
CA VAL A 67 1.05 -0.18 -3.33
C VAL A 67 1.62 1.16 -2.90
N VAL A 68 0.84 1.92 -2.15
CA VAL A 68 1.29 3.13 -1.47
C VAL A 68 1.16 2.93 0.03
N PHE A 69 2.30 2.87 0.69
CA PHE A 69 2.39 2.73 2.13
C PHE A 69 2.07 4.07 2.83
N VAL A 70 1.18 4.02 3.80
CA VAL A 70 0.82 5.14 4.67
C VAL A 70 1.17 4.75 6.09
N SER A 71 2.26 5.32 6.62
CA SER A 71 2.74 5.01 7.97
C SER A 71 1.78 5.52 9.03
N ALA A 72 1.48 4.68 10.00
CA ALA A 72 0.82 5.05 11.25
C ALA A 72 1.81 5.14 12.43
N ASP A 73 3.11 5.18 12.15
CA ASP A 73 4.16 5.37 13.15
C ASP A 73 4.13 6.78 13.75
N ASP A 74 4.68 6.93 14.94
CA ASP A 74 4.71 8.20 15.66
C ASP A 74 5.92 9.07 15.26
N SER A 75 6.93 8.49 14.60
CA SER A 75 8.12 9.20 14.16
C SER A 75 8.56 8.77 12.76
N SER A 76 9.23 9.69 12.05
CA SER A 76 9.83 9.40 10.76
C SER A 76 10.91 8.31 10.84
N GLN A 77 11.61 8.21 11.95
CA GLN A 77 12.64 7.19 12.17
C GLN A 77 12.04 5.79 12.24
N GLU A 78 10.92 5.63 12.96
CA GLU A 78 10.21 4.35 13.01
C GLU A 78 9.71 3.91 11.63
N MET A 79 9.12 4.84 10.88
CA MET A 79 8.70 4.59 9.50
C MET A 79 9.88 4.16 8.62
N LEU A 80 11.01 4.85 8.68
CA LEU A 80 12.18 4.52 7.89
C LEU A 80 12.77 3.16 8.26
N ASN A 81 12.81 2.82 9.54
CA ASN A 81 13.26 1.51 10.00
C ASN A 81 12.34 0.40 9.48
N PHE A 82 11.04 0.59 9.59
CA PHE A 82 10.06 -0.35 9.06
C PHE A 82 10.22 -0.56 7.55
N MET A 83 10.39 0.53 6.79
CA MET A 83 10.61 0.45 5.36
C MET A 83 11.91 -0.28 4.99
N ARG A 84 12.97 -0.07 5.75
CA ARG A 84 14.26 -0.75 5.51
C ARG A 84 14.20 -2.25 5.78
N GLU A 85 13.49 -2.63 6.83
CA GLU A 85 13.42 -4.02 7.28
C GLU A 85 12.43 -4.87 6.48
N LEU A 86 11.25 -4.35 6.23
CA LEU A 86 10.10 -5.15 5.80
C LEU A 86 9.48 -4.69 4.48
N HIS A 87 9.67 -3.43 4.10
CA HIS A 87 8.98 -2.83 2.98
C HIS A 87 9.42 -3.45 1.64
N GLY A 88 8.46 -3.71 0.76
CA GLY A 88 8.75 -4.10 -0.62
C GLY A 88 9.24 -2.93 -1.49
N THR A 89 9.28 -3.15 -2.79
CA THR A 89 9.74 -2.14 -3.76
C THR A 89 8.67 -1.11 -4.12
N TRP A 90 7.52 -1.13 -3.43
CA TRP A 90 6.45 -0.15 -3.63
C TRP A 90 6.77 1.22 -3.04
N LEU A 91 5.86 2.14 -3.24
CA LEU A 91 5.99 3.53 -2.84
C LEU A 91 5.42 3.80 -1.46
N ALA A 92 5.78 4.92 -0.88
CA ALA A 92 5.23 5.38 0.39
C ALA A 92 4.87 6.87 0.34
N LEU A 93 3.85 7.25 1.10
CA LEU A 93 3.56 8.66 1.35
C LEU A 93 4.61 9.22 2.32
N PRO A 94 5.23 10.39 2.04
CA PRO A 94 6.21 10.98 2.95
C PRO A 94 5.65 11.18 4.35
N PHE A 95 6.46 10.92 5.38
CA PHE A 95 6.04 11.02 6.77
C PHE A 95 5.45 12.39 7.13
N HIS A 96 6.06 13.46 6.63
CA HIS A 96 5.65 14.84 6.91
C HIS A 96 4.56 15.38 5.98
N ASP A 97 4.05 14.58 5.05
CA ASP A 97 2.90 15.00 4.26
C ASP A 97 1.65 15.09 5.15
N PRO A 98 1.00 16.25 5.24
CA PRO A 98 -0.20 16.43 6.08
C PRO A 98 -1.33 15.46 5.75
N TYR A 99 -1.38 15.00 4.53
CA TYR A 99 -2.39 14.05 4.06
C TYR A 99 -2.28 12.68 4.71
N ARG A 100 -1.07 12.27 5.11
CA ARG A 100 -0.83 11.05 5.89
C ARG A 100 -1.69 11.02 7.16
N HIS A 101 -1.72 12.14 7.88
CA HIS A 101 -2.53 12.25 9.10
C HIS A 101 -4.02 12.17 8.80
N SER A 102 -4.49 12.85 7.78
CA SER A 102 -5.89 12.83 7.36
C SER A 102 -6.34 11.42 6.94
N LEU A 103 -5.51 10.69 6.18
CA LEU A 103 -5.79 9.31 5.80
C LEU A 103 -5.84 8.37 7.01
N ASN A 104 -4.92 8.50 7.96
CA ASN A 104 -4.94 7.71 9.18
C ASN A 104 -6.21 7.98 10.02
N GLN A 105 -6.66 9.23 10.12
CA GLN A 105 -7.91 9.56 10.80
C GLN A 105 -9.13 8.93 10.13
N LEU A 106 -9.20 8.96 8.80
CA LEU A 106 -10.30 8.34 8.04
C LEU A 106 -10.37 6.83 8.31
N ILE A 107 -9.23 6.18 8.36
CA ILE A 107 -9.14 4.74 8.65
C ILE A 107 -9.57 4.43 10.07
N HIS A 108 -9.12 5.19 11.06
CA HIS A 108 -9.54 5.00 12.45
C HIS A 108 -11.04 5.19 12.63
N ALA A 109 -11.67 6.11 11.88
CA ALA A 109 -13.12 6.30 11.91
C ALA A 109 -13.89 5.13 11.28
N ALA A 110 -13.29 4.44 10.29
CA ALA A 110 -13.93 3.36 9.54
C ALA A 110 -13.77 1.98 10.20
N THR A 111 -12.87 1.81 11.16
CA THR A 111 -12.49 0.49 11.70
C THR A 111 -12.28 0.51 13.21
N PHE A 112 -12.76 -0.55 13.88
CA PHE A 112 -12.65 -0.71 15.33
C PHE A 112 -11.33 -1.34 15.80
N SER A 113 -10.41 -1.72 14.90
CA SER A 113 -9.17 -2.40 15.26
C SER A 113 -7.95 -1.51 14.99
N PRO A 114 -7.10 -1.25 15.99
CA PRO A 114 -5.96 -0.35 15.84
C PRO A 114 -4.77 -0.94 15.09
N CYS A 115 -4.77 -2.22 14.75
CA CYS A 115 -3.55 -2.90 14.33
C CYS A 115 -3.49 -3.40 12.89
N LEU A 116 -4.60 -3.52 12.19
CA LEU A 116 -4.57 -4.04 10.83
C LEU A 116 -5.59 -3.34 9.95
N HIS A 117 -5.13 -2.40 9.19
CA HIS A 117 -5.97 -1.74 8.20
C HIS A 117 -5.34 -1.86 6.82
N PHE A 118 -5.77 -2.89 6.14
CA PHE A 118 -5.60 -3.00 4.72
C PHE A 118 -6.90 -2.53 4.06
N LEU A 119 -6.95 -1.28 3.68
CA LEU A 119 -8.00 -0.80 2.81
C LEU A 119 -7.57 -1.05 1.38
N PHE A 120 -8.11 -2.10 0.81
CA PHE A 120 -8.30 -2.17 -0.61
C PHE A 120 -9.36 -1.12 -0.97
N GLN A 121 -8.97 0.11 -1.06
CA GLN A 121 -9.65 0.97 -1.99
C GLN A 121 -9.06 0.64 -3.37
N ALA A 122 -9.49 -0.50 -3.90
CA ALA A 122 -9.44 -0.70 -5.33
C ALA A 122 -10.33 0.37 -5.92
N ILE A 123 -9.77 1.52 -6.21
CA ILE A 123 -10.44 2.51 -7.00
C ILE A 123 -10.44 1.93 -8.41
N TRP A 124 -11.53 1.26 -8.67
CA TRP A 124 -11.87 0.68 -9.94
C TRP A 124 -11.80 1.73 -11.05
N TRP A 125 -10.78 1.65 -11.87
CA TRP A 125 -10.97 1.97 -13.26
C TRP A 125 -11.35 0.67 -13.99
N LYS A 126 -12.48 0.72 -14.63
CA LYS A 126 -13.12 -0.29 -15.46
C LYS A 126 -12.14 -1.21 -16.20
N GLN A 127 -12.33 -2.53 -16.03
CA GLN A 127 -11.72 -3.62 -16.79
C GLN A 127 -10.39 -4.21 -16.30
N SER A 128 -10.48 -5.15 -15.36
CA SER A 128 -9.80 -6.43 -15.57
C SER A 128 -10.27 -7.49 -14.59
N SER A 129 -11.12 -8.35 -15.07
CA SER A 129 -11.53 -9.63 -14.45
C SER A 129 -10.32 -10.54 -14.10
N CYS A 130 -9.15 -10.25 -14.64
CA CYS A 130 -7.92 -11.01 -14.39
C CYS A 130 -7.32 -10.79 -12.99
N LEU A 131 -7.36 -9.57 -12.47
CA LEU A 131 -6.84 -9.23 -11.14
C LEU A 131 -7.71 -9.81 -10.00
N GLN A 132 -9.03 -9.83 -10.18
CA GLN A 132 -9.95 -10.43 -9.21
C GLN A 132 -9.72 -11.94 -9.06
N ASN A 133 -9.43 -12.63 -10.14
CA ASN A 133 -9.17 -14.06 -10.10
C ASN A 133 -7.82 -14.39 -9.47
N HIS A 134 -6.78 -13.57 -9.69
CA HIS A 134 -5.48 -13.72 -9.04
C HIS A 134 -5.52 -13.42 -7.54
N LEU A 135 -6.22 -12.36 -7.14
CA LEU A 135 -6.41 -12.02 -5.72
C LEU A 135 -7.16 -13.11 -4.97
N LYS A 136 -8.23 -13.65 -5.55
CA LYS A 136 -8.99 -14.77 -4.97
C LYS A 136 -8.19 -16.06 -4.88
N ALA A 137 -7.29 -16.31 -5.83
CA ALA A 137 -6.46 -17.51 -5.84
C ALA A 137 -5.29 -17.42 -4.83
N SER A 138 -4.69 -16.25 -4.64
CA SER A 138 -3.51 -16.04 -3.77
C SER A 138 -3.86 -15.83 -2.29
N LEU A 139 -4.97 -15.17 -1.98
CA LEU A 139 -5.31 -14.82 -0.59
C LEU A 139 -6.22 -15.82 0.11
N GLY A 140 -6.69 -16.85 -0.60
CA GLY A 140 -7.60 -17.85 -0.03
C GLY A 140 -8.98 -17.31 0.29
N ARG A 141 -9.99 -18.20 0.33
CA ARG A 141 -11.40 -17.83 0.53
C ARG A 141 -11.75 -17.31 1.93
N SER A 142 -10.85 -17.39 2.89
CA SER A 142 -11.12 -17.06 4.30
C SER A 142 -11.09 -15.57 4.65
N TRP A 143 -10.68 -14.73 3.73
CA TRP A 143 -10.55 -13.28 3.97
C TRP A 143 -11.74 -12.45 3.44
N TRP A 144 -12.71 -13.11 2.79
CA TRP A 144 -13.84 -12.44 2.12
C TRP A 144 -15.22 -12.74 2.72
N ASN A 145 -15.26 -13.38 3.89
CA ASN A 145 -16.51 -13.62 4.64
C ASN A 145 -16.62 -12.67 5.83
#